data_2f81cecd915ddfcef008324b412abbc3
#
_entry.id   2f81cecd915ddfcef008324b412abbc3
#
_cell.length_a   1.000
_cell.length_b   1.000
_cell.length_c   1.000
_cell.angle_alpha   90.00
_cell.angle_beta   90.00
_cell.angle_gamma   90.00
#
_symmetry.space_group_name_H-M   'P 1'
#
loop_
_entity.id
_entity.type
_entity.pdbx_description
1 polymer ?
#
loop_
_entity_poly.entity_id
_entity_poly.type
_entity_poly.pdbx_seq_one_letter_code
_entity_poly.pdbx_strand_id
1 'polypeptide(L)'
;MPYDIIIGRSKSDFEKFKNEGTVFIGKTYVKMGRETSLSNNLYLDVARSHVILIAGKRGSGKSYTMGAITEGIVDLPESIKQNLSFVILDTMGIYWTMKYPNQKDEELLSQWNLTPRGFNINIYTPHGYFNKYKD
;
A
#
# COMPACT_ATOMS: atom_id res chain seq x y z
N MET A 1 9.63 15.73 18.63
CA MET A 1 8.63 15.95 17.56
C MET A 1 8.54 14.67 16.72
N PRO A 2 7.34 14.25 16.29
CA PRO A 2 7.23 13.14 15.34
C PRO A 2 7.96 13.51 14.03
N TYR A 3 8.62 12.56 13.43
CA TYR A 3 9.33 12.71 12.15
C TYR A 3 8.97 11.55 11.22
N ASP A 4 9.08 11.77 9.92
CA ASP A 4 8.81 10.75 8.94
C ASP A 4 9.98 9.78 8.81
N ILE A 5 9.69 8.49 8.78
CA ILE A 5 10.66 7.42 8.56
C ILE A 5 10.42 6.85 7.16
N ILE A 6 11.43 6.89 6.31
CA ILE A 6 11.36 6.34 4.95
C ILE A 6 12.21 5.07 4.88
N ILE A 7 11.53 3.94 4.74
CA ILE A 7 12.17 2.63 4.57
C ILE A 7 12.71 2.50 3.14
N GLY A 8 13.94 2.05 3.02
CA GLY A 8 14.58 1.79 1.73
C GLY A 8 15.31 2.99 1.11
N ARG A 9 15.13 4.22 1.63
CA ARG A 9 15.75 5.41 1.07
C ARG A 9 17.16 5.64 1.61
N SER A 10 18.14 5.75 0.72
CA SER A 10 19.49 6.14 1.07
C SER A 10 19.57 7.62 1.47
N LYS A 11 20.63 8.01 2.19
CA LYS A 11 20.83 9.42 2.56
C LYS A 11 20.96 10.32 1.32
N SER A 12 21.68 9.89 0.30
CA SER A 12 21.84 10.63 -0.97
C SER A 12 20.53 10.77 -1.72
N ASP A 13 19.69 9.73 -1.75
CA ASP A 13 18.37 9.81 -2.37
C ASP A 13 17.42 10.70 -1.58
N PHE A 14 17.53 10.71 -0.24
CA PHE A 14 16.75 11.63 0.59
C PHE A 14 17.11 13.10 0.31
N GLU A 15 18.40 13.42 0.14
CA GLU A 15 18.83 14.78 -0.24
C GLU A 15 18.24 15.20 -1.57
N LYS A 16 18.15 14.27 -2.53
CA LYS A 16 17.67 14.50 -3.90
C LYS A 16 16.14 14.55 -4.03
N PHE A 17 15.45 13.59 -3.43
CA PHE A 17 14.03 13.36 -3.67
C PHE A 17 13.14 13.78 -2.49
N LYS A 18 13.73 14.03 -1.30
CA LYS A 18 12.97 14.28 -0.06
C LYS A 18 11.93 13.17 0.19
N ASN A 19 10.64 13.51 0.18
CA ASN A 19 9.51 12.57 0.33
C ASN A 19 8.85 12.19 -1.00
N GLU A 20 9.38 12.65 -2.14
CA GLU A 20 8.83 12.26 -3.44
C GLU A 20 9.03 10.78 -3.72
N GLY A 21 8.05 10.14 -4.33
CA GLY A 21 8.11 8.71 -4.63
C GLY A 21 8.13 7.82 -3.38
N THR A 22 7.40 8.22 -2.34
CA THR A 22 7.17 7.40 -1.16
C THR A 22 5.70 7.06 -0.99
N VAL A 23 5.42 5.88 -0.45
CA VAL A 23 4.09 5.38 -0.14
C VAL A 23 3.94 5.30 1.37
N PHE A 24 2.89 5.90 1.92
CA PHE A 24 2.55 5.77 3.33
C PHE A 24 2.08 4.34 3.63
N ILE A 25 2.71 3.68 4.61
CA ILE A 25 2.39 2.31 4.98
C ILE A 25 1.94 2.15 6.43
N GLY A 26 1.94 3.21 7.22
CA GLY A 26 1.48 3.17 8.61
C GLY A 26 2.23 4.11 9.54
N LYS A 27 2.17 3.82 10.82
CA LYS A 27 2.84 4.56 11.89
C LYS A 27 3.57 3.61 12.83
N THR A 28 4.63 4.11 13.46
CA THR A 28 5.33 3.35 14.49
C THR A 28 4.55 3.34 15.80
N TYR A 29 4.62 2.22 16.52
CA TYR A 29 4.10 2.12 17.89
C TYR A 29 5.14 2.65 18.88
N VAL A 30 4.68 3.49 19.79
CA VAL A 30 5.45 3.90 20.97
C VAL A 30 4.71 3.44 22.22
N LYS A 31 5.36 2.64 23.04
CA LYS A 31 4.82 2.15 24.30
C LYS A 31 5.34 3.04 25.42
N MET A 32 4.45 3.73 26.11
CA MET A 32 4.74 4.53 27.29
C MET A 32 4.01 3.94 28.51
N GLY A 33 4.70 3.11 29.26
CA GLY A 33 4.11 2.39 30.38
C GLY A 33 3.03 1.39 29.93
N ARG A 34 1.77 1.62 30.32
CA ARG A 34 0.62 0.80 29.94
C ARG A 34 -0.09 1.28 28.67
N GLU A 35 0.22 2.46 28.20
CA GLU A 35 -0.40 3.04 27.02
C GLU A 35 0.44 2.78 25.77
N THR A 36 -0.24 2.57 24.66
CA THR A 36 0.39 2.43 23.35
C THR A 36 -0.17 3.53 22.46
N SER A 37 0.70 4.35 21.90
CA SER A 37 0.33 5.42 20.97
C SER A 37 1.01 5.23 19.61
N LEU A 38 0.34 5.73 18.56
CA LEU A 38 0.95 5.84 17.23
C LEU A 38 1.78 7.12 17.18
N SER A 39 2.98 7.02 16.63
CA SER A 39 3.91 8.13 16.56
C SER A 39 4.32 8.43 15.12
N ASN A 40 5.58 8.20 14.76
CA ASN A 40 6.14 8.61 13.49
C ASN A 40 5.46 7.94 12.29
N ASN A 41 5.22 8.71 11.23
CA ASN A 41 4.75 8.16 9.97
C ASN A 41 5.82 7.26 9.34
N LEU A 42 5.38 6.18 8.75
CA LEU A 42 6.22 5.19 8.09
C LEU A 42 5.89 5.17 6.61
N TYR A 43 6.89 5.43 5.81
CA TYR A 43 6.80 5.43 4.35
C TYR A 43 7.72 4.38 3.75
N LEU A 44 7.36 3.88 2.60
CA LEU A 44 8.17 3.00 1.76
C LEU A 44 8.68 3.77 0.54
N ASP A 45 9.98 3.68 0.27
CA ASP A 45 10.55 4.22 -0.95
C ASP A 45 10.14 3.38 -2.16
N VAL A 46 9.56 4.02 -3.17
CA VAL A 46 9.23 3.42 -4.47
C VAL A 46 9.89 4.15 -5.64
N ALA A 47 10.73 5.15 -5.35
CA ALA A 47 11.54 5.83 -6.36
C ALA A 47 12.74 4.99 -6.85
N ARG A 48 13.10 3.96 -6.09
CA ARG A 48 14.17 3.01 -6.41
C ARG A 48 13.64 1.58 -6.38
N SER A 49 14.36 0.68 -7.03
CA SER A 49 14.05 -0.76 -7.02
C SER A 49 14.38 -1.36 -5.66
N HIS A 50 13.41 -2.06 -5.07
CA HIS A 50 13.56 -2.78 -3.81
C HIS A 50 13.02 -4.19 -3.94
N VAL A 51 13.57 -5.11 -3.12
CA VAL A 51 13.00 -6.42 -2.88
C VAL A 51 12.42 -6.41 -1.47
N ILE A 52 11.12 -6.67 -1.35
CA ILE A 52 10.39 -6.61 -0.08
C ILE A 52 9.79 -7.98 0.20
N LEU A 53 10.14 -8.56 1.35
CA LEU A 53 9.55 -9.80 1.84
C LEU A 53 8.54 -9.48 2.95
N ILE A 54 7.27 -9.83 2.72
CA ILE A 54 6.21 -9.74 3.74
C ILE A 54 5.92 -11.13 4.26
N ALA A 55 6.39 -11.44 5.45
CA ALA A 55 6.27 -12.74 6.08
C ALA A 55 5.39 -12.68 7.34
N GLY A 56 4.67 -13.78 7.61
CA GLY A 56 3.82 -13.88 8.80
C GLY A 56 2.88 -15.09 8.72
N LYS A 57 2.31 -15.48 9.84
CA LYS A 57 1.33 -16.56 9.94
C LYS A 57 0.03 -16.21 9.19
N ARG A 58 -0.84 -17.20 8.97
CA ARG A 58 -2.17 -16.98 8.40
C ARG A 58 -2.95 -15.96 9.25
N GLY A 59 -3.62 -15.00 8.59
CA GLY A 59 -4.38 -13.94 9.25
C GLY A 59 -3.56 -12.78 9.82
N SER A 60 -2.23 -12.74 9.61
CA SER A 60 -1.35 -11.66 10.13
C SER A 60 -1.35 -10.37 9.30
N GLY A 61 -2.22 -10.23 8.31
CA GLY A 61 -2.33 -9.01 7.52
C GLY A 61 -1.37 -8.89 6.32
N LYS A 62 -0.67 -9.96 5.91
CA LYS A 62 0.27 -9.90 4.77
C LYS A 62 -0.36 -9.35 3.49
N SER A 63 -1.50 -9.90 3.10
CA SER A 63 -2.22 -9.44 1.90
C SER A 63 -2.76 -8.03 2.06
N TYR A 64 -3.14 -7.66 3.28
CA TYR A 64 -3.57 -6.29 3.60
C TYR A 64 -2.42 -5.29 3.42
N THR A 65 -1.23 -5.62 3.89
CA THR A 65 -0.03 -4.81 3.70
C THR A 65 0.32 -4.64 2.22
N MET A 66 0.24 -5.72 1.43
CA MET A 66 0.43 -5.63 -0.03
C MET A 66 -0.63 -4.74 -0.68
N GLY A 67 -1.90 -4.88 -0.28
CA GLY A 67 -2.98 -4.01 -0.73
C GLY A 67 -2.70 -2.54 -0.44
N ALA A 68 -2.33 -2.20 0.79
CA ALA A 68 -2.01 -0.83 1.19
C ALA A 68 -0.84 -0.22 0.39
N ILE A 69 0.21 -1.01 0.13
CA ILE A 69 1.33 -0.58 -0.73
C ILE A 69 0.84 -0.32 -2.16
N THR A 70 0.01 -1.21 -2.70
CA THR A 70 -0.57 -1.09 -4.04
C THR A 70 -1.40 0.18 -4.18
N GLU A 71 -2.31 0.39 -3.26
CA GLU A 71 -3.16 1.58 -3.22
C GLU A 71 -2.32 2.86 -3.16
N GLY A 72 -1.31 2.86 -2.29
CA GLY A 72 -0.40 3.99 -2.18
C GLY A 72 0.39 4.28 -3.46
N ILE A 73 0.79 3.25 -4.23
CA ILE A 73 1.45 3.43 -5.53
C ILE A 73 0.48 4.03 -6.56
N VAL A 74 -0.76 3.57 -6.58
CA VAL A 74 -1.80 4.11 -7.50
C VAL A 74 -2.14 5.56 -7.17
N ASP A 75 -1.94 5.97 -5.92
CA ASP A 75 -2.21 7.34 -5.42
C ASP A 75 -1.05 8.31 -5.59
N LEU A 76 0.09 7.86 -6.05
CA LEU A 76 1.22 8.75 -6.33
C LEU A 76 0.83 9.84 -7.34
N PRO A 77 1.45 11.02 -7.24
CA PRO A 77 1.26 12.10 -8.21
C PRO A 77 1.48 11.63 -9.64
N GLU A 78 0.71 12.14 -10.59
CA GLU A 78 0.76 11.71 -11.99
C GLU A 78 2.17 11.83 -12.59
N SER A 79 2.93 12.86 -12.20
CA SER A 79 4.33 13.05 -12.61
C SER A 79 5.27 11.87 -12.27
N ILE A 80 4.90 11.09 -11.24
CA ILE A 80 5.65 9.90 -10.82
C ILE A 80 4.99 8.66 -11.38
N LYS A 81 3.68 8.55 -11.21
CA LYS A 81 2.87 7.38 -11.57
C LYS A 81 2.96 7.02 -13.05
N GLN A 82 3.03 8.00 -13.95
CA GLN A 82 3.17 7.76 -15.39
C GLN A 82 4.43 6.97 -15.78
N ASN A 83 5.44 6.93 -14.91
CA ASN A 83 6.68 6.19 -15.11
C ASN A 83 6.69 4.81 -14.43
N LEU A 84 5.59 4.43 -13.79
CA LEU A 84 5.47 3.17 -13.05
C LEU A 84 4.46 2.25 -13.71
N SER A 85 4.80 0.98 -13.79
CA SER A 85 3.87 -0.11 -14.12
C SER A 85 3.77 -1.03 -12.91
N PHE A 86 2.54 -1.45 -12.62
CA PHE A 86 2.28 -2.29 -11.46
C PHE A 86 1.56 -3.58 -11.87
N VAL A 87 2.08 -4.72 -11.45
CA VAL A 87 1.52 -6.04 -11.73
C VAL A 87 1.41 -6.84 -10.44
N ILE A 88 0.22 -7.37 -10.14
CA ILE A 88 0.02 -8.33 -9.05
C ILE A 88 -0.18 -9.73 -9.65
N LEU A 89 0.64 -10.69 -9.19
CA LEU A 89 0.41 -12.11 -9.43
C LEU A 89 -0.44 -12.66 -8.28
N ASP A 90 -1.75 -12.60 -8.46
CA ASP A 90 -2.74 -12.93 -7.42
C ASP A 90 -3.14 -14.42 -7.48
N THR A 91 -2.38 -15.26 -6.82
CA THR A 91 -2.67 -16.70 -6.75
C THR A 91 -3.88 -17.04 -5.86
N MET A 92 -4.29 -16.11 -5.00
CA MET A 92 -5.41 -16.31 -4.06
C MET A 92 -6.73 -15.73 -4.59
N GLY A 93 -6.68 -14.91 -5.64
CA GLY A 93 -7.84 -14.27 -6.23
C GLY A 93 -8.54 -13.30 -5.27
N ILE A 94 -7.79 -12.43 -4.60
CA ILE A 94 -8.33 -11.48 -3.61
C ILE A 94 -8.22 -10.02 -4.04
N TYR A 95 -7.23 -9.66 -4.87
CA TYR A 95 -6.96 -8.26 -5.21
C TYR A 95 -7.89 -7.68 -6.28
N TRP A 96 -8.67 -8.51 -6.98
CA TRP A 96 -9.71 -8.03 -7.88
C TRP A 96 -10.74 -7.14 -7.18
N THR A 97 -10.94 -7.34 -5.86
CA THR A 97 -11.84 -6.53 -5.04
C THR A 97 -11.41 -5.07 -4.94
N MET A 98 -10.15 -4.73 -5.21
CA MET A 98 -9.67 -3.35 -5.27
C MET A 98 -10.39 -2.51 -6.35
N LYS A 99 -11.06 -3.14 -7.30
CA LYS A 99 -11.91 -2.45 -8.28
C LYS A 99 -13.13 -1.77 -7.65
N TYR A 100 -13.53 -2.20 -6.45
CA TYR A 100 -14.73 -1.74 -5.77
C TYR A 100 -14.40 -1.01 -4.45
N PRO A 101 -15.21 0.01 -4.08
CA PRO A 101 -15.02 0.71 -2.80
C PRO A 101 -15.21 -0.23 -1.60
N ASN A 102 -14.32 -0.15 -0.61
CA ASN A 102 -14.45 -0.89 0.65
C ASN A 102 -15.38 -0.15 1.62
N GLN A 103 -16.68 -0.27 1.41
CA GLN A 103 -17.69 0.36 2.27
C GLN A 103 -17.76 -0.28 3.67
N LYS A 104 -17.35 -1.54 3.79
CA LYS A 104 -17.42 -2.28 5.06
C LYS A 104 -16.53 -1.67 6.15
N ASP A 105 -15.37 -1.15 5.77
CA ASP A 105 -14.37 -0.64 6.70
C ASP A 105 -14.28 0.91 6.64
N GLU A 106 -15.36 1.59 6.27
CA GLU A 106 -15.41 3.04 6.12
C GLU A 106 -15.00 3.79 7.41
N GLU A 107 -15.47 3.31 8.57
CA GLU A 107 -15.11 3.90 9.87
C GLU A 107 -13.60 3.77 10.15
N LEU A 108 -13.00 2.63 9.80
CA LEU A 108 -11.56 2.42 9.96
C LEU A 108 -10.76 3.29 8.98
N LEU A 109 -11.21 3.42 7.75
CA LEU A 109 -10.59 4.29 6.75
C LEU A 109 -10.62 5.75 7.20
N SER A 110 -11.73 6.21 7.75
CA SER A 110 -11.87 7.60 8.24
C SER A 110 -10.88 7.95 9.34
N GLN A 111 -10.50 7.00 10.21
CA GLN A 111 -9.47 7.19 11.24
C GLN A 111 -8.08 7.50 10.65
N TRP A 112 -7.87 7.13 9.39
CA TRP A 112 -6.64 7.38 8.63
C TRP A 112 -6.79 8.50 7.61
N ASN A 113 -7.90 9.26 7.66
CA ASN A 113 -8.27 10.30 6.68
C ASN A 113 -8.38 9.74 5.25
N LEU A 114 -8.84 8.50 5.13
CA LEU A 114 -9.10 7.82 3.88
C LEU A 114 -10.60 7.68 3.65
N THR A 115 -11.01 7.60 2.38
CA THR A 115 -12.39 7.35 1.97
C THR A 115 -12.49 6.08 1.13
N PRO A 116 -13.59 5.32 1.23
CA PRO A 116 -13.83 4.17 0.36
C PRO A 116 -13.81 4.56 -1.11
N ARG A 117 -12.99 3.91 -1.91
CA ARG A 117 -12.96 4.11 -3.36
C ARG A 117 -12.49 2.85 -4.07
N GLY A 118 -12.86 2.70 -5.32
CA GLY A 118 -12.35 1.67 -6.21
C GLY A 118 -11.19 2.20 -7.04
N PHE A 119 -10.36 1.29 -7.53
CA PHE A 119 -9.21 1.60 -8.38
C PHE A 119 -9.44 1.13 -9.80
N ASN A 120 -8.94 1.90 -10.77
CA ASN A 120 -8.98 1.50 -12.17
C ASN A 120 -7.86 0.47 -12.43
N ILE A 121 -8.22 -0.81 -12.33
CA ILE A 121 -7.31 -1.94 -12.54
C ILE A 121 -7.77 -2.82 -13.70
N ASN A 122 -6.82 -3.39 -14.43
CA ASN A 122 -7.07 -4.42 -15.43
C ASN A 122 -6.89 -5.80 -14.80
N ILE A 123 -7.90 -6.64 -14.93
CA ILE A 123 -7.86 -8.00 -14.37
C ILE A 123 -7.67 -8.97 -15.53
N TYR A 124 -6.58 -9.74 -15.45
CA TYR A 124 -6.27 -10.79 -16.41
C TYR A 124 -6.49 -12.14 -15.76
N THR A 125 -7.24 -13.01 -16.39
CA THR A 125 -7.53 -14.36 -15.90
C THR A 125 -7.25 -15.39 -17.00
N PRO A 126 -6.79 -16.61 -16.65
CA PRO A 126 -6.65 -17.68 -17.63
C PRO A 126 -7.95 -17.94 -18.39
N HIS A 127 -7.86 -18.23 -19.67
CA HIS A 127 -9.02 -18.38 -20.57
C HIS A 127 -10.12 -19.31 -20.03
N GLY A 128 -9.75 -20.41 -19.40
CA GLY A 128 -10.71 -21.37 -18.81
C GLY A 128 -11.55 -20.79 -17.66
N TYR A 129 -11.12 -19.68 -17.04
CA TYR A 129 -11.86 -19.02 -15.95
C TYR A 129 -12.53 -17.73 -16.39
N PHE A 130 -12.28 -17.26 -17.60
CA PHE A 130 -12.80 -15.97 -18.09
C PHE A 130 -14.32 -15.88 -17.99
N ASN A 131 -15.05 -16.92 -18.40
CA ASN A 131 -16.52 -16.94 -18.35
C ASN A 131 -17.09 -16.92 -16.93
N LYS A 132 -16.29 -17.26 -15.92
CA LYS A 132 -16.68 -17.24 -14.50
C LYS A 132 -16.55 -15.85 -13.87
N TYR A 133 -15.72 -14.97 -14.43
CA TYR A 133 -15.35 -13.68 -13.83
C TYR A 133 -15.60 -12.49 -14.78
N LYS A 134 -16.30 -12.69 -15.90
CA LYS A 134 -16.51 -11.62 -16.89
C LYS A 134 -17.62 -10.62 -16.52
N ASP A 135 -18.46 -10.94 -15.54
CA ASP A 135 -19.52 -10.10 -14.99
C ASP A 135 -18.98 -9.40 -13.74
#